data_4caf1513b2254d401d9295ab964f1804
#
_entry.id   4caf1513b2254d401d9295ab964f1804
#
_cell.length_a   1.000
_cell.length_b   1.000
_cell.length_c   1.000
_cell.angle_alpha   90.00
_cell.angle_beta   90.00
_cell.angle_gamma   90.00
#
_symmetry.space_group_name_H-M   'P 1'
#
loop_
_entity.id
_entity.type
_entity.pdbx_description
1 polymer ?
#
loop_
_entity_poly.entity_id
_entity_poly.type
_entity_poly.pdbx_seq_one_letter_code
_entity_poly.pdbx_strand_id
1 'polypeptide(L)'
;DIDNHFKTAPLEKNIPVILALIGIWNINFFNFTTHAILPYDQGLSLLPSYLQQLDMESNGKFIDREGKRVCLNTGPILWGDAGTNGQHAFYQLIHQGTEIVPTDFLMPIHSQYKLGKNGDSHHKILISNFIAQTKSLMLGKTEKEARDEMLGQGLNKEDIDLLASHKSFMGNRPSTSILFDKLDPLTLGRLIAIYEHKIFVQGIIWNINSFDQWGVEYGKQIASLVLPELKRKDITTSFDSSTNNLINYTKKNL
;
A
#
# COMPACT_ATOMS: atom_id res chain seq x y z
N ASP A 1 12.78 -19.57 -9.05
CA ASP A 1 12.77 -18.81 -10.30
C ASP A 1 13.18 -17.35 -10.09
N ILE A 2 12.49 -16.62 -9.21
CA ILE A 2 12.75 -15.19 -8.96
C ILE A 2 14.16 -14.96 -8.37
N ASP A 3 14.63 -15.81 -7.48
CA ASP A 3 16.00 -15.73 -6.95
C ASP A 3 17.04 -15.84 -8.05
N ASN A 4 16.83 -16.74 -9.02
CA ASN A 4 17.72 -16.85 -10.16
C ASN A 4 17.62 -15.62 -11.07
N HIS A 5 16.40 -15.13 -11.34
CA HIS A 5 16.20 -13.88 -12.09
C HIS A 5 16.88 -12.70 -11.38
N PHE A 6 16.71 -12.57 -10.06
CA PHE A 6 17.33 -11.51 -9.28
C PHE A 6 18.86 -11.53 -9.34
N LYS A 7 19.46 -12.73 -9.32
CA LYS A 7 20.93 -12.90 -9.39
C LYS A 7 21.52 -12.69 -10.78
N THR A 8 20.77 -13.00 -11.84
CA THR A 8 21.35 -13.12 -13.20
C THR A 8 20.83 -12.08 -14.19
N ALA A 9 19.67 -11.50 -13.97
CA ALA A 9 19.14 -10.50 -14.90
C ALA A 9 19.94 -9.19 -14.81
N PRO A 10 20.22 -8.53 -15.95
CA PRO A 10 20.79 -7.19 -15.93
C PRO A 10 19.86 -6.21 -15.22
N LEU A 11 20.42 -5.19 -14.56
CA LEU A 11 19.67 -4.32 -13.63
C LEU A 11 18.44 -3.67 -14.29
N GLU A 12 18.55 -3.26 -15.54
CA GLU A 12 17.48 -2.65 -16.32
C GLU A 12 16.35 -3.61 -16.72
N LYS A 13 16.51 -4.90 -16.46
CA LYS A 13 15.51 -5.96 -16.69
C LYS A 13 15.17 -6.73 -15.42
N ASN A 14 15.75 -6.36 -14.30
CA ASN A 14 15.59 -7.02 -13.02
C ASN A 14 14.35 -6.48 -12.32
N ILE A 15 13.26 -7.26 -12.32
CA ILE A 15 11.95 -6.83 -11.82
C ILE A 15 12.03 -6.30 -10.37
N PRO A 16 12.57 -7.03 -9.38
CA PRO A 16 12.71 -6.51 -8.01
C PRO A 16 13.51 -5.22 -7.92
N VAL A 17 14.61 -5.10 -8.67
CA VAL A 17 15.45 -3.89 -8.68
C VAL A 17 14.68 -2.70 -9.25
N ILE A 18 13.98 -2.88 -10.37
CA ILE A 18 13.18 -1.82 -10.98
C ILE A 18 12.09 -1.34 -10.01
N LEU A 19 11.35 -2.26 -9.39
CA LEU A 19 10.32 -1.92 -8.40
C LEU A 19 10.90 -1.21 -7.17
N ALA A 20 12.10 -1.61 -6.72
CA ALA A 20 12.80 -0.93 -5.63
C ALA A 20 13.16 0.50 -5.99
N LEU A 21 13.72 0.72 -7.17
CA LEU A 21 14.10 2.05 -7.66
C LEU A 21 12.87 2.95 -7.86
N ILE A 22 11.76 2.43 -8.40
CA ILE A 22 10.49 3.17 -8.50
C ILE A 22 10.00 3.58 -7.11
N GLY A 23 10.06 2.67 -6.13
CA GLY A 23 9.67 2.96 -4.74
C GLY A 23 10.54 4.07 -4.13
N ILE A 24 11.86 3.99 -4.28
CA ILE A 24 12.79 5.03 -3.83
C ILE A 24 12.52 6.37 -4.53
N TRP A 25 12.26 6.34 -5.84
CA TRP A 25 11.91 7.52 -6.60
C TRP A 25 10.66 8.21 -6.03
N ASN A 26 9.62 7.44 -5.77
CA ASN A 26 8.38 7.95 -5.18
C ASN A 26 8.62 8.54 -3.78
N ILE A 27 9.35 7.84 -2.92
CA ILE A 27 9.54 8.25 -1.51
C ILE A 27 10.54 9.42 -1.41
N ASN A 28 11.70 9.33 -2.05
CA ASN A 28 12.80 10.25 -1.79
C ASN A 28 12.86 11.45 -2.74
N PHE A 29 12.25 11.35 -3.94
CA PHE A 29 12.25 12.46 -4.91
C PHE A 29 10.89 13.17 -4.98
N PHE A 30 9.80 12.44 -4.83
CA PHE A 30 8.46 13.03 -4.83
C PHE A 30 7.85 13.19 -3.44
N ASN A 31 8.47 12.67 -2.39
CA ASN A 31 7.97 12.68 -1.01
C ASN A 31 6.59 12.02 -0.85
N PHE A 32 6.30 11.00 -1.65
CA PHE A 32 5.09 10.21 -1.48
C PHE A 32 5.28 9.24 -0.31
N THR A 33 4.59 9.48 0.79
CA THR A 33 4.80 8.78 2.06
C THR A 33 4.08 7.46 2.18
N THR A 34 3.16 7.17 1.25
CA THR A 34 2.33 5.96 1.30
C THR A 34 2.42 5.16 0.00
N HIS A 35 2.07 3.88 0.05
CA HIS A 35 2.03 2.99 -1.11
C HIS A 35 0.86 2.03 -0.96
N ALA A 36 -0.05 1.98 -1.93
CA ALA A 36 -1.18 1.09 -1.91
C ALA A 36 -0.93 -0.19 -2.74
N ILE A 37 -1.34 -1.34 -2.20
CA ILE A 37 -1.30 -2.65 -2.88
C ILE A 37 -2.72 -3.11 -3.12
N LEU A 38 -3.10 -3.24 -4.38
CA LEU A 38 -4.49 -3.48 -4.79
C LEU A 38 -4.58 -4.75 -5.65
N PRO A 39 -4.66 -5.94 -5.03
CA PRO A 39 -4.82 -7.18 -5.76
C PRO A 39 -6.26 -7.35 -6.28
N TYR A 40 -6.40 -7.62 -7.56
CA TYR A 40 -7.69 -7.93 -8.20
C TYR A 40 -7.94 -9.45 -8.22
N ASP A 41 -7.66 -10.08 -7.08
CA ASP A 41 -7.96 -11.48 -6.79
C ASP A 41 -8.22 -11.64 -5.29
N GLN A 42 -9.35 -12.25 -4.93
CA GLN A 42 -9.71 -12.45 -3.53
C GLN A 42 -8.73 -13.38 -2.80
N GLY A 43 -8.08 -14.30 -3.51
CA GLY A 43 -7.03 -15.16 -2.94
C GLY A 43 -5.79 -14.39 -2.46
N LEU A 44 -5.62 -13.14 -2.93
CA LEU A 44 -4.55 -12.24 -2.51
C LEU A 44 -5.01 -11.17 -1.49
N SER A 45 -6.20 -11.29 -0.92
CA SER A 45 -6.74 -10.29 0.03
C SER A 45 -5.84 -10.03 1.25
N LEU A 46 -5.06 -11.01 1.67
CA LEU A 46 -4.10 -10.88 2.77
C LEU A 46 -2.72 -10.39 2.33
N LEU A 47 -2.46 -10.27 1.02
CA LEU A 47 -1.16 -9.81 0.52
C LEU A 47 -0.81 -8.39 1.00
N PRO A 48 -1.72 -7.39 1.00
CA PRO A 48 -1.40 -6.09 1.57
C PRO A 48 -0.96 -6.15 3.03
N SER A 49 -1.66 -6.92 3.87
CA SER A 49 -1.31 -7.08 5.30
C SER A 49 0.03 -7.79 5.49
N TYR A 50 0.34 -8.79 4.67
CA TYR A 50 1.64 -9.45 4.67
C TYR A 50 2.76 -8.45 4.31
N LEU A 51 2.56 -7.66 3.26
CA LEU A 51 3.53 -6.68 2.80
C LEU A 51 3.67 -5.50 3.77
N GLN A 52 2.63 -5.15 4.52
CA GLN A 52 2.74 -4.19 5.63
C GLN A 52 3.81 -4.64 6.61
N GLN A 53 3.73 -5.87 7.10
CA GLN A 53 4.74 -6.40 8.00
C GLN A 53 6.09 -6.48 7.30
N LEU A 54 6.16 -7.05 6.12
CA LEU A 54 7.41 -7.27 5.40
C LEU A 54 8.17 -5.96 5.11
N ASP A 55 7.50 -4.90 4.63
CA ASP A 55 8.14 -3.63 4.25
C ASP A 55 8.30 -2.68 5.43
N MET A 56 7.21 -2.40 6.17
CA MET A 56 7.24 -1.39 7.24
C MET A 56 8.11 -1.82 8.41
N GLU A 57 8.11 -3.12 8.77
CA GLU A 57 8.97 -3.66 9.82
C GLU A 57 10.42 -3.72 9.36
N SER A 58 10.67 -4.11 8.11
CA SER A 58 12.04 -4.23 7.58
C SER A 58 12.68 -2.87 7.31
N ASN A 59 11.99 -1.96 6.64
CA ASN A 59 12.56 -0.71 6.13
C ASN A 59 12.12 0.54 6.92
N GLY A 60 11.22 0.42 7.89
CA GLY A 60 10.84 1.51 8.78
C GLY A 60 11.93 1.83 9.80
N LYS A 61 13.11 2.26 9.34
CA LYS A 61 14.30 2.48 10.14
C LYS A 61 14.79 3.93 10.02
N PHE A 62 15.24 4.52 11.13
CA PHE A 62 15.84 5.86 11.14
C PHE A 62 17.34 5.86 11.44
N ILE A 63 17.94 4.67 11.62
CA ILE A 63 19.38 4.47 11.87
C ILE A 63 19.95 3.61 10.77
N ASP A 64 21.09 4.01 10.21
CA ASP A 64 21.85 3.28 9.20
C ASP A 64 22.71 2.16 9.81
N ARG A 65 23.40 1.42 8.95
CA ARG A 65 24.30 0.30 9.37
C ARG A 65 25.50 0.75 10.19
N GLU A 66 25.90 2.00 10.09
CA GLU A 66 26.98 2.61 10.86
C GLU A 66 26.50 3.24 12.18
N GLY A 67 25.22 3.08 12.52
CA GLY A 67 24.63 3.64 13.75
C GLY A 67 24.34 5.14 13.67
N LYS A 68 24.31 5.73 12.48
CA LYS A 68 24.01 7.15 12.26
C LYS A 68 22.54 7.33 11.84
N ARG A 69 22.02 8.52 12.09
CA ARG A 69 20.68 8.86 11.62
C ARG A 69 20.65 8.99 10.10
N VAL A 70 19.72 8.31 9.46
CA VAL A 70 19.49 8.44 8.02
C VAL A 70 18.93 9.84 7.67
N CYS A 71 19.36 10.38 6.53
CA CYS A 71 18.94 11.68 6.04
C CYS A 71 17.76 11.57 5.03
N LEU A 72 17.34 10.36 4.70
CA LEU A 72 16.29 10.06 3.72
C LEU A 72 15.06 9.47 4.42
N ASN A 73 13.91 9.60 3.82
CA ASN A 73 12.73 8.84 4.23
C ASN A 73 12.91 7.38 3.85
N THR A 74 12.64 6.47 4.78
CA THR A 74 12.79 5.01 4.59
C THR A 74 11.44 4.34 4.82
N GLY A 75 11.09 3.37 4.00
CA GLY A 75 9.85 2.60 4.11
C GLY A 75 8.57 3.44 3.97
N PRO A 76 7.69 3.12 3.03
CA PRO A 76 6.40 3.80 2.90
C PRO A 76 5.42 3.29 3.97
N ILE A 77 4.37 4.05 4.25
CA ILE A 77 3.18 3.53 4.92
C ILE A 77 2.46 2.66 3.89
N LEU A 78 2.58 1.35 4.01
CA LEU A 78 1.99 0.40 3.08
C LEU A 78 0.60 -0.01 3.54
N TRP A 79 -0.38 -0.03 2.62
CA TRP A 79 -1.76 -0.38 2.89
C TRP A 79 -2.44 -0.90 1.62
N GLY A 80 -3.67 -1.35 1.72
CA GLY A 80 -4.44 -1.77 0.57
C GLY A 80 -5.51 -2.78 0.92
N ASP A 81 -6.27 -3.18 -0.10
CA ASP A 81 -7.32 -4.18 -0.02
C ASP A 81 -7.56 -4.78 -1.42
N ALA A 82 -8.37 -5.83 -1.50
CA ALA A 82 -8.80 -6.42 -2.75
C ALA A 82 -9.47 -5.36 -3.66
N GLY A 83 -9.13 -5.35 -4.95
CA GLY A 83 -9.39 -4.27 -5.89
C GLY A 83 -10.82 -3.76 -5.91
N THR A 84 -11.83 -4.63 -6.06
CA THR A 84 -13.25 -4.21 -6.11
C THR A 84 -13.77 -3.71 -4.77
N ASN A 85 -13.34 -4.26 -3.65
CA ASN A 85 -13.72 -3.75 -2.31
C ASN A 85 -13.10 -2.36 -2.10
N GLY A 86 -11.82 -2.20 -2.40
CA GLY A 86 -11.10 -0.94 -2.30
C GLY A 86 -11.77 0.20 -3.07
N GLN A 87 -12.40 -0.09 -4.24
CA GLN A 87 -13.11 0.93 -5.03
C GLN A 87 -14.20 1.64 -4.24
N HIS A 88 -14.85 0.94 -3.32
CA HIS A 88 -15.91 1.50 -2.48
C HIS A 88 -15.41 2.06 -1.13
N ALA A 89 -14.12 1.91 -0.82
CA ALA A 89 -13.55 2.33 0.45
C ALA A 89 -12.66 3.58 0.33
N PHE A 90 -11.69 3.60 -0.58
CA PHE A 90 -10.64 4.63 -0.59
C PHE A 90 -10.25 5.15 -1.98
N TYR A 91 -10.85 4.67 -3.07
CA TYR A 91 -10.50 5.14 -4.40
C TYR A 91 -10.83 6.62 -4.63
N GLN A 92 -11.81 7.16 -3.91
CA GLN A 92 -12.08 8.60 -3.93
C GLN A 92 -10.82 9.41 -3.57
N LEU A 93 -10.11 9.00 -2.51
CA LEU A 93 -8.85 9.63 -2.12
C LEU A 93 -7.76 9.41 -3.18
N ILE A 94 -7.61 8.18 -3.69
CA ILE A 94 -6.59 7.86 -4.69
C ILE A 94 -6.77 8.69 -5.96
N HIS A 95 -8.01 8.94 -6.40
CA HIS A 95 -8.30 9.71 -7.62
C HIS A 95 -8.30 11.23 -7.42
N GLN A 96 -8.89 11.74 -6.34
CA GLN A 96 -9.14 13.17 -6.14
C GLN A 96 -8.57 13.73 -4.84
N GLY A 97 -7.95 12.90 -4.00
CA GLY A 97 -7.31 13.37 -2.78
C GLY A 97 -6.13 14.29 -3.07
N THR A 98 -5.76 15.10 -2.08
CA THR A 98 -4.59 15.99 -2.14
C THR A 98 -3.27 15.23 -2.07
N GLU A 99 -3.26 14.07 -1.43
CA GLU A 99 -2.11 13.18 -1.36
C GLU A 99 -2.02 12.29 -2.61
N ILE A 100 -0.81 12.15 -3.16
CA ILE A 100 -0.55 11.21 -4.25
C ILE A 100 -0.10 9.89 -3.65
N VAL A 101 -0.81 8.82 -4.01
CA VAL A 101 -0.56 7.46 -3.52
C VAL A 101 -0.08 6.60 -4.68
N PRO A 102 1.22 6.28 -4.77
CA PRO A 102 1.70 5.23 -5.66
C PRO A 102 0.97 3.92 -5.39
N THR A 103 0.59 3.22 -6.46
CA THR A 103 -0.29 2.06 -6.33
C THR A 103 0.20 0.90 -7.16
N ASP A 104 0.33 -0.29 -6.56
CA ASP A 104 0.57 -1.53 -7.28
C ASP A 104 -0.76 -2.27 -7.48
N PHE A 105 -1.15 -2.46 -8.73
CA PHE A 105 -2.30 -3.24 -9.14
C PHE A 105 -1.86 -4.64 -9.58
N LEU A 106 -2.41 -5.69 -8.97
CA LEU A 106 -2.08 -7.07 -9.28
C LEU A 106 -3.29 -7.78 -9.89
N MET A 107 -3.15 -8.39 -11.08
CA MET A 107 -4.27 -8.96 -11.81
C MET A 107 -3.91 -10.30 -12.45
N PRO A 108 -4.59 -11.41 -12.11
CA PRO A 108 -4.51 -12.65 -12.87
C PRO A 108 -5.27 -12.52 -14.20
N ILE A 109 -4.66 -12.99 -15.29
CA ILE A 109 -5.31 -13.05 -16.60
C ILE A 109 -6.42 -14.11 -16.61
N HIS A 110 -6.18 -15.23 -15.93
CA HIS A 110 -7.14 -16.33 -15.82
C HIS A 110 -7.62 -16.52 -14.37
N SER A 111 -8.94 -16.61 -14.19
CA SER A 111 -9.50 -17.00 -12.91
C SER A 111 -9.17 -18.45 -12.56
N GLN A 112 -8.82 -18.71 -11.31
CA GLN A 112 -8.69 -20.07 -10.80
C GLN A 112 -10.06 -20.72 -10.51
N TYR A 113 -11.13 -19.95 -10.47
CA TYR A 113 -12.47 -20.43 -10.16
C TYR A 113 -13.35 -20.46 -11.42
N LYS A 114 -13.95 -21.61 -11.69
CA LYS A 114 -14.98 -21.76 -12.73
C LYS A 114 -16.33 -21.43 -12.12
N LEU A 115 -16.81 -20.21 -12.30
CA LEU A 115 -18.09 -19.72 -11.76
C LEU A 115 -19.24 -19.98 -12.75
N GLY A 116 -19.63 -21.25 -12.95
CA GLY A 116 -20.76 -21.62 -13.82
C GLY A 116 -20.60 -21.16 -15.28
N LYS A 117 -21.72 -21.03 -16.00
CA LYS A 117 -21.71 -20.62 -17.43
C LYS A 117 -21.30 -19.16 -17.66
N ASN A 118 -21.38 -18.29 -16.65
CA ASN A 118 -21.06 -16.86 -16.74
C ASN A 118 -19.73 -16.47 -16.09
N GLY A 119 -18.93 -17.43 -15.61
CA GLY A 119 -17.68 -17.17 -14.90
C GLY A 119 -16.69 -16.31 -15.69
N ASP A 120 -16.57 -16.57 -16.98
CA ASP A 120 -15.70 -15.77 -17.88
C ASP A 120 -16.17 -14.31 -18.01
N SER A 121 -17.49 -14.05 -17.97
CA SER A 121 -18.03 -12.70 -18.00
C SER A 121 -17.67 -11.92 -16.74
N HIS A 122 -17.79 -12.52 -15.55
CA HIS A 122 -17.41 -11.88 -14.30
C HIS A 122 -15.93 -11.54 -14.26
N HIS A 123 -15.07 -12.45 -14.72
CA HIS A 123 -13.63 -12.19 -14.76
C HIS A 123 -13.26 -11.09 -15.76
N LYS A 124 -13.91 -11.05 -16.93
CA LYS A 124 -13.73 -9.94 -17.89
C LYS A 124 -14.17 -8.58 -17.32
N ILE A 125 -15.26 -8.54 -16.56
CA ILE A 125 -15.68 -7.32 -15.83
C ILE A 125 -14.61 -6.91 -14.83
N LEU A 126 -14.03 -7.85 -14.08
CA LEU A 126 -12.95 -7.58 -13.13
C LEU A 126 -11.71 -7.01 -13.84
N ILE A 127 -11.28 -7.62 -14.95
CA ILE A 127 -10.18 -7.11 -15.79
C ILE A 127 -10.49 -5.70 -16.31
N SER A 128 -11.72 -5.46 -16.77
CA SER A 128 -12.11 -4.14 -17.29
C SER A 128 -12.04 -3.06 -16.20
N ASN A 129 -12.44 -3.37 -14.98
CA ASN A 129 -12.29 -2.47 -13.83
C ASN A 129 -10.81 -2.18 -13.53
N PHE A 130 -9.96 -3.20 -13.47
CA PHE A 130 -8.52 -3.04 -13.30
C PHE A 130 -7.94 -2.08 -14.36
N ILE A 131 -8.21 -2.31 -15.65
CA ILE A 131 -7.71 -1.47 -16.75
C ILE A 131 -8.28 -0.05 -16.65
N ALA A 132 -9.57 0.10 -16.33
CA ALA A 132 -10.21 1.39 -16.20
C ALA A 132 -9.57 2.23 -15.06
N GLN A 133 -9.28 1.62 -13.93
CA GLN A 133 -8.67 2.31 -12.79
C GLN A 133 -7.25 2.79 -13.11
N THR A 134 -6.41 1.92 -13.68
CA THR A 134 -5.04 2.30 -14.05
C THR A 134 -5.02 3.40 -15.12
N LYS A 135 -5.91 3.32 -16.13
CA LYS A 135 -6.09 4.36 -17.14
C LYS A 135 -6.54 5.68 -16.52
N SER A 136 -7.52 5.65 -15.63
CA SER A 136 -8.07 6.86 -15.00
C SER A 136 -7.03 7.57 -14.13
N LEU A 137 -6.21 6.82 -13.40
CA LEU A 137 -5.11 7.37 -12.61
C LEU A 137 -4.04 8.03 -13.49
N MET A 138 -3.74 7.42 -14.62
CA MET A 138 -2.74 7.93 -15.56
C MET A 138 -3.21 9.20 -16.27
N LEU A 139 -4.41 9.18 -16.87
CA LEU A 139 -4.88 10.25 -17.74
C LEU A 139 -5.66 11.34 -17.00
N GLY A 140 -6.42 10.96 -15.96
CA GLY A 140 -7.38 11.87 -15.35
C GLY A 140 -8.55 12.19 -16.29
N LYS A 141 -9.19 13.34 -16.02
CA LYS A 141 -10.29 13.92 -16.79
C LYS A 141 -10.28 15.43 -16.59
N THR A 142 -10.10 16.18 -17.64
CA THR A 142 -10.07 17.64 -17.57
C THR A 142 -11.45 18.23 -17.24
N GLU A 143 -11.50 19.43 -16.71
CA GLU A 143 -12.75 20.14 -16.47
C GLU A 143 -13.54 20.34 -17.77
N LYS A 144 -12.85 20.57 -18.91
CA LYS A 144 -13.49 20.67 -20.22
C LYS A 144 -14.22 19.38 -20.59
N GLU A 145 -13.54 18.22 -20.47
CA GLU A 145 -14.17 16.91 -20.74
C GLU A 145 -15.36 16.65 -19.81
N ALA A 146 -15.25 17.06 -18.54
CA ALA A 146 -16.36 16.95 -17.59
C ALA A 146 -17.56 17.83 -18.02
N ARG A 147 -17.32 19.06 -18.51
CA ARG A 147 -18.34 19.97 -19.05
C ARG A 147 -19.00 19.39 -20.29
N ASP A 148 -18.20 18.93 -21.25
CA ASP A 148 -18.69 18.36 -22.51
C ASP A 148 -19.56 17.12 -22.24
N GLU A 149 -19.17 16.26 -21.30
CA GLU A 149 -19.96 15.09 -20.87
C GLU A 149 -21.30 15.51 -20.27
N MET A 150 -21.32 16.50 -19.35
CA MET A 150 -22.56 16.95 -18.70
C MET A 150 -23.49 17.66 -19.69
N LEU A 151 -22.94 18.41 -20.66
CA LEU A 151 -23.71 18.96 -21.77
C LEU A 151 -24.38 17.85 -22.60
N GLY A 152 -23.63 16.79 -22.90
CA GLY A 152 -24.14 15.61 -23.60
C GLY A 152 -25.23 14.84 -22.82
N GLN A 153 -25.23 14.95 -21.50
CA GLN A 153 -26.26 14.40 -20.60
C GLN A 153 -27.48 15.32 -20.44
N GLY A 154 -27.46 16.52 -21.04
CA GLY A 154 -28.56 17.46 -21.01
C GLY A 154 -28.70 18.29 -19.72
N LEU A 155 -27.63 18.42 -18.93
CA LEU A 155 -27.63 19.28 -17.74
C LEU A 155 -27.69 20.75 -18.17
N ASN A 156 -28.32 21.58 -17.33
CA ASN A 156 -28.34 23.03 -17.53
C ASN A 156 -26.98 23.68 -17.21
N LYS A 157 -26.78 24.90 -17.66
CA LYS A 157 -25.50 25.60 -17.52
C LYS A 157 -25.12 25.85 -16.05
N GLU A 158 -26.06 26.15 -15.19
CA GLU A 158 -25.83 26.43 -13.77
C GLU A 158 -25.28 25.20 -13.05
N ASP A 159 -25.87 24.03 -13.28
CA ASP A 159 -25.40 22.76 -12.73
C ASP A 159 -24.01 22.39 -13.28
N ILE A 160 -23.76 22.64 -14.57
CA ILE A 160 -22.45 22.40 -15.18
C ILE A 160 -21.39 23.30 -14.55
N ASP A 161 -21.65 24.60 -14.38
CA ASP A 161 -20.72 25.53 -13.77
C ASP A 161 -20.42 25.18 -12.30
N LEU A 162 -21.39 24.63 -11.59
CA LEU A 162 -21.21 24.16 -10.21
C LEU A 162 -20.41 22.85 -10.12
N LEU A 163 -20.66 21.90 -11.02
CA LEU A 163 -20.21 20.51 -10.86
C LEU A 163 -18.96 20.17 -11.68
N ALA A 164 -18.58 20.95 -12.68
CA ALA A 164 -17.52 20.59 -13.63
C ALA A 164 -16.17 20.34 -12.95
N SER A 165 -15.78 21.21 -12.03
CA SER A 165 -14.53 21.06 -11.29
C SER A 165 -14.56 19.85 -10.33
N HIS A 166 -15.72 19.54 -9.73
CA HIS A 166 -15.90 18.35 -8.89
C HIS A 166 -15.83 17.04 -9.67
N LYS A 167 -16.14 17.05 -10.96
CA LYS A 167 -16.10 15.90 -11.86
C LYS A 167 -14.81 15.80 -12.67
N SER A 168 -13.83 16.66 -12.39
CA SER A 168 -12.49 16.60 -12.98
C SER A 168 -11.55 15.73 -12.12
N PHE A 169 -10.54 15.16 -12.76
CA PHE A 169 -9.53 14.30 -12.14
C PHE A 169 -8.16 14.70 -12.67
N MET A 170 -7.22 14.97 -11.79
CA MET A 170 -5.90 15.49 -12.19
C MET A 170 -5.10 14.52 -13.07
N GLY A 171 -5.26 13.22 -12.89
CA GLY A 171 -4.41 12.24 -13.54
C GLY A 171 -2.96 12.29 -13.03
N ASN A 172 -2.03 11.75 -13.84
CA ASN A 172 -0.61 11.70 -13.53
C ASN A 172 -0.32 11.11 -12.12
N ARG A 173 -1.12 10.14 -11.71
CA ARG A 173 -0.96 9.42 -10.45
C ARG A 173 -0.22 8.11 -10.70
N PRO A 174 0.94 7.88 -10.07
CA PRO A 174 1.80 6.76 -10.40
C PRO A 174 1.14 5.43 -10.02
N SER A 175 1.19 4.48 -10.96
CA SER A 175 0.74 3.12 -10.71
C SER A 175 1.60 2.10 -11.44
N THR A 176 1.75 0.91 -10.85
CA THR A 176 2.39 -0.25 -11.43
C THR A 176 1.33 -1.33 -11.69
N SER A 177 1.30 -1.86 -12.90
CA SER A 177 0.42 -2.98 -13.25
C SER A 177 1.20 -4.28 -13.31
N ILE A 178 0.90 -5.21 -12.42
CA ILE A 178 1.51 -6.54 -12.33
C ILE A 178 0.49 -7.57 -12.83
N LEU A 179 0.69 -8.05 -14.06
CA LEU A 179 -0.14 -9.10 -14.64
C LEU A 179 0.58 -10.44 -14.56
N PHE A 180 -0.16 -11.47 -14.23
CA PHE A 180 0.30 -12.86 -14.20
C PHE A 180 -0.76 -13.79 -14.77
N ASP A 181 -0.36 -14.97 -15.22
CA ASP A 181 -1.26 -15.88 -15.89
C ASP A 181 -2.42 -16.31 -15.01
N LYS A 182 -2.12 -16.89 -13.85
CA LYS A 182 -3.09 -17.43 -12.90
C LYS A 182 -2.51 -17.41 -11.49
N LEU A 183 -3.34 -17.21 -10.48
CA LEU A 183 -2.92 -17.36 -9.08
C LEU A 183 -2.86 -18.85 -8.73
N ASP A 184 -1.65 -19.37 -8.70
CA ASP A 184 -1.32 -20.70 -8.22
C ASP A 184 -0.16 -20.64 -7.19
N PRO A 185 0.22 -21.75 -6.54
CA PRO A 185 1.31 -21.71 -5.56
C PRO A 185 2.63 -21.19 -6.11
N LEU A 186 2.95 -21.47 -7.37
CA LEU A 186 4.18 -20.97 -8.01
C LEU A 186 4.13 -19.45 -8.20
N THR A 187 3.02 -18.94 -8.69
CA THR A 187 2.80 -17.50 -8.89
C THR A 187 2.80 -16.74 -7.55
N LEU A 188 2.14 -17.29 -6.53
CA LEU A 188 2.18 -16.71 -5.20
C LEU A 188 3.61 -16.63 -4.65
N GLY A 189 4.39 -17.70 -4.77
CA GLY A 189 5.80 -17.71 -4.38
C GLY A 189 6.64 -16.69 -5.15
N ARG A 190 6.38 -16.52 -6.45
CA ARG A 190 7.04 -15.48 -7.27
C ARG A 190 6.69 -14.06 -6.80
N LEU A 191 5.42 -13.78 -6.52
CA LEU A 191 4.99 -12.47 -6.02
C LEU A 191 5.65 -12.15 -4.68
N ILE A 192 5.66 -13.08 -3.74
CA ILE A 192 6.32 -12.94 -2.45
C ILE A 192 7.82 -12.62 -2.65
N ALA A 193 8.53 -13.43 -3.43
CA ALA A 193 9.97 -13.26 -3.66
C ALA A 193 10.30 -11.92 -4.38
N ILE A 194 9.45 -11.46 -5.30
CA ILE A 194 9.62 -10.15 -5.94
C ILE A 194 9.61 -9.03 -4.89
N TYR A 195 8.65 -9.04 -3.97
CA TYR A 195 8.56 -8.00 -2.93
C TYR A 195 9.66 -8.14 -1.88
N GLU A 196 10.05 -9.35 -1.49
CA GLU A 196 11.18 -9.57 -0.57
C GLU A 196 12.48 -9.00 -1.16
N HIS A 197 12.80 -9.30 -2.42
CA HIS A 197 13.98 -8.74 -3.08
C HIS A 197 13.87 -7.23 -3.31
N LYS A 198 12.69 -6.69 -3.64
CA LYS A 198 12.44 -5.24 -3.71
C LYS A 198 12.83 -4.56 -2.40
N ILE A 199 12.33 -5.06 -1.29
CA ILE A 199 12.55 -4.52 0.07
C ILE A 199 14.04 -4.62 0.44
N PHE A 200 14.67 -5.76 0.14
CA PHE A 200 16.10 -5.96 0.33
C PHE A 200 16.92 -4.90 -0.43
N VAL A 201 16.63 -4.67 -1.71
CA VAL A 201 17.34 -3.68 -2.53
C VAL A 201 17.14 -2.27 -1.97
N GLN A 202 15.94 -1.91 -1.56
CA GLN A 202 15.68 -0.62 -0.93
C GLN A 202 16.49 -0.44 0.36
N GLY A 203 16.54 -1.46 1.22
CA GLY A 203 17.32 -1.44 2.45
C GLY A 203 18.84 -1.28 2.19
N ILE A 204 19.35 -1.91 1.13
CA ILE A 204 20.75 -1.73 0.71
C ILE A 204 21.01 -0.27 0.28
N ILE A 205 20.14 0.32 -0.53
CA ILE A 205 20.30 1.68 -1.04
C ILE A 205 20.19 2.72 0.09
N TRP A 206 19.26 2.52 1.04
CA TRP A 206 19.13 3.37 2.23
C TRP A 206 20.19 3.10 3.30
N ASN A 207 21.04 2.08 3.09
CA ASN A 207 22.08 1.65 4.02
C ASN A 207 21.53 1.28 5.41
N ILE A 208 20.39 0.62 5.48
CA ILE A 208 19.74 0.23 6.73
C ILE A 208 19.78 -1.29 6.92
N ASN A 209 19.60 -1.74 8.17
CA ASN A 209 19.42 -3.15 8.51
C ASN A 209 17.94 -3.54 8.33
N SER A 210 17.59 -4.01 7.11
CA SER A 210 16.27 -4.61 6.86
C SER A 210 16.15 -5.95 7.59
N PHE A 211 14.90 -6.43 7.77
CA PHE A 211 14.56 -7.73 8.35
C PHE A 211 14.91 -7.91 9.84
N ASP A 212 15.14 -6.81 10.58
CA ASP A 212 15.13 -6.78 12.03
C ASP A 212 13.98 -5.90 12.56
N GLN A 213 13.65 -6.01 13.86
CA GLN A 213 12.43 -5.39 14.41
C GLN A 213 12.62 -4.78 15.80
N TRP A 214 13.74 -4.10 16.05
CA TRP A 214 14.04 -3.47 17.33
C TRP A 214 12.90 -2.59 17.86
N GLY A 215 12.14 -1.94 16.97
CA GLY A 215 11.04 -1.06 17.31
C GLY A 215 9.90 -1.73 18.09
N VAL A 216 9.65 -3.03 17.90
CA VAL A 216 8.58 -3.74 18.61
C VAL A 216 9.02 -4.29 19.96
N GLU A 217 10.31 -4.37 20.24
CA GLU A 217 10.84 -4.89 21.51
C GLU A 217 10.63 -3.92 22.65
N TYR A 218 10.77 -2.62 22.40
CA TYR A 218 10.59 -1.59 23.43
C TYR A 218 9.16 -1.59 23.99
N GLY A 219 8.14 -1.76 23.14
CA GLY A 219 6.76 -1.89 23.59
C GLY A 219 6.54 -3.10 24.51
N LYS A 220 7.17 -4.24 24.23
CA LYS A 220 7.12 -5.44 25.07
C LYS A 220 7.79 -5.20 26.44
N GLN A 221 8.92 -4.49 26.45
CA GLN A 221 9.59 -4.11 27.70
C GLN A 221 8.69 -3.23 28.58
N ILE A 222 8.08 -2.19 28.01
CA ILE A 222 7.14 -1.34 28.74
C ILE A 222 5.92 -2.14 29.22
N ALA A 223 5.35 -3.02 28.38
CA ALA A 223 4.22 -3.87 28.79
C ALA A 223 4.56 -4.76 30.00
N SER A 224 5.79 -5.27 30.09
CA SER A 224 6.25 -6.07 31.24
C SER A 224 6.33 -5.26 32.53
N LEU A 225 6.53 -3.94 32.46
CA LEU A 225 6.51 -3.02 33.61
C LEU A 225 5.08 -2.61 33.98
N VAL A 226 4.19 -2.46 33.01
CA VAL A 226 2.78 -2.07 33.22
C VAL A 226 1.94 -3.21 33.80
N LEU A 227 2.17 -4.45 33.36
CA LEU A 227 1.36 -5.59 33.78
C LEU A 227 1.33 -5.83 35.31
N PRO A 228 2.45 -5.74 36.06
CA PRO A 228 2.43 -5.82 37.53
C PRO A 228 1.59 -4.70 38.17
N GLU A 229 1.66 -3.47 37.65
CA GLU A 229 0.89 -2.35 38.17
C GLU A 229 -0.61 -2.53 37.99
N LEU A 230 -1.07 -3.11 36.90
CA LEU A 230 -2.49 -3.43 36.72
C LEU A 230 -3.03 -4.47 37.70
N LYS A 231 -2.14 -5.31 38.27
CA LYS A 231 -2.50 -6.32 39.30
C LYS A 231 -2.54 -5.75 40.73
N ARG A 232 -1.93 -4.59 40.96
CA ARG A 232 -1.90 -3.93 42.29
C ARG A 232 -3.19 -3.16 42.52
N LYS A 233 -3.61 -3.07 43.81
CA LYS A 233 -4.80 -2.29 44.20
C LYS A 233 -4.49 -0.81 44.38
N ASP A 234 -3.24 -0.47 44.70
CA ASP A 234 -2.81 0.88 45.01
C ASP A 234 -2.78 1.75 43.75
N ILE A 235 -2.88 3.08 43.94
CA ILE A 235 -2.74 4.04 42.83
C ILE A 235 -1.32 3.98 42.27
N THR A 236 -1.19 3.83 40.99
CA THR A 236 0.09 3.85 40.26
C THR A 236 0.54 5.30 40.06
N THR A 237 1.80 5.57 40.43
CA THR A 237 2.46 6.88 40.28
C THR A 237 3.88 6.78 39.73
N SER A 238 4.28 5.58 39.31
CA SER A 238 5.67 5.25 38.91
C SER A 238 6.02 5.58 37.46
N PHE A 239 5.05 5.99 36.65
CA PHE A 239 5.22 6.36 35.25
C PHE A 239 4.94 7.86 35.02
N ASP A 240 4.93 8.26 33.76
CA ASP A 240 4.45 9.59 33.38
C ASP A 240 2.94 9.75 33.67
N SER A 241 2.47 10.99 33.66
CA SER A 241 1.07 11.30 33.99
C SER A 241 0.03 10.61 33.08
N SER A 242 0.32 10.48 31.81
CA SER A 242 -0.60 9.81 30.87
C SER A 242 -0.71 8.31 31.18
N THR A 243 0.44 7.64 31.34
CA THR A 243 0.50 6.20 31.63
C THR A 243 -0.13 5.89 32.98
N ASN A 244 0.19 6.68 34.03
CA ASN A 244 -0.44 6.54 35.34
C ASN A 244 -1.96 6.69 35.29
N ASN A 245 -2.47 7.68 34.53
CA ASN A 245 -3.90 7.90 34.41
C ASN A 245 -4.59 6.73 33.70
N LEU A 246 -3.99 6.20 32.61
CA LEU A 246 -4.52 5.04 31.89
C LEU A 246 -4.58 3.81 32.81
N ILE A 247 -3.50 3.50 33.53
CA ILE A 247 -3.44 2.36 34.46
C ILE A 247 -4.49 2.51 35.55
N ASN A 248 -4.55 3.67 36.22
CA ASN A 248 -5.47 3.90 37.33
C ASN A 248 -6.93 3.91 36.88
N TYR A 249 -7.24 4.50 35.71
CA TYR A 249 -8.57 4.44 35.12
C TYR A 249 -8.99 3.00 34.81
N THR A 250 -8.09 2.22 34.21
CA THR A 250 -8.35 0.80 33.89
C THR A 250 -8.61 0.00 35.17
N LYS A 251 -7.76 0.13 36.19
CA LYS A 251 -7.92 -0.55 37.49
C LYS A 251 -9.26 -0.23 38.18
N LYS A 252 -9.73 1.01 38.04
CA LYS A 252 -11.01 1.42 38.63
C LYS A 252 -12.23 0.78 37.94
N ASN A 253 -12.09 0.36 36.67
CA ASN A 253 -13.21 -0.10 35.84
C ASN A 253 -13.12 -1.59 35.45
N LEU A 254 -12.06 -2.32 35.84
CA LEU A 254 -11.94 -3.78 35.79
C LEU A 254 -12.57 -4.43 37.02
#